data_a196e65804d3aa47e450ad492b2adcf9
#
_entry.id   a196e65804d3aa47e450ad492b2adcf9
#
_cell.length_a   1.000
_cell.length_b   1.000
_cell.length_c   1.000
_cell.angle_alpha   90.00
_cell.angle_beta   90.00
_cell.angle_gamma   90.00
#
_symmetry.space_group_name_H-M   'P 1'
#
loop_
_entity.id
_entity.type
_entity.pdbx_description
1 polymer ?
#
loop_
_entity_poly.entity_id
_entity_poly.type
_entity_poly.pdbx_seq_one_letter_code
_entity_poly.pdbx_strand_id
1 'polypeptide(L)'
;MIRRNHETGEVSLDPLRWGLIPHWCQDPKGGRKPINAKCETAHALPMFRDAYRRWWLCIVPVDGFFESKAIRGQNAKQPYAIAMKDSKPFGIGGFGRTGRSRHWAIGFAHSP
;
A
#
# COMPACT_ATOMS: atom_id res chain seq x y z
N MET A 1 7.76 -6.55 -4.35
CA MET A 1 7.09 -6.72 -3.06
C MET A 1 7.31 -8.14 -2.56
N ILE A 2 7.54 -8.30 -1.26
CA ILE A 2 7.74 -9.61 -0.63
C ILE A 2 6.37 -10.13 -0.20
N ARG A 3 6.03 -11.32 -0.61
CA ARG A 3 4.76 -11.97 -0.26
C ARG A 3 4.94 -13.46 0.01
N ARG A 4 3.98 -14.04 0.73
CA ARG A 4 3.89 -15.48 0.94
C ARG A 4 2.76 -16.06 0.09
N ASN A 5 3.03 -17.13 -0.60
CA ASN A 5 1.99 -17.93 -1.25
C ASN A 5 1.19 -18.68 -0.17
N HIS A 6 -0.14 -18.51 -0.15
CA HIS A 6 -0.99 -19.11 0.86
C HIS A 6 -1.15 -20.64 0.70
N GLU A 7 -0.96 -21.16 -0.52
CA GLU A 7 -1.08 -22.56 -0.81
C GLU A 7 0.22 -23.32 -0.54
N THR A 8 1.35 -22.78 -0.99
CA THR A 8 2.66 -23.43 -0.88
C THR A 8 3.47 -23.00 0.32
N GLY A 9 3.14 -21.86 0.93
CA GLY A 9 3.93 -21.23 2.01
C GLY A 9 5.22 -20.56 1.53
N GLU A 10 5.52 -20.63 0.24
CA GLU A 10 6.71 -20.04 -0.35
C GLU A 10 6.71 -18.52 -0.24
N VAL A 11 7.88 -17.96 0.09
CA VAL A 11 8.11 -16.52 0.14
C VAL A 11 8.85 -16.09 -1.10
N SER A 12 8.32 -15.11 -1.83
CA SER A 12 8.90 -14.59 -3.07
C SER A 12 9.00 -13.07 -3.06
N LEU A 13 9.96 -12.54 -3.81
CA LEU A 13 10.08 -11.12 -4.14
C LEU A 13 9.60 -10.93 -5.57
N ASP A 14 8.42 -10.34 -5.72
CA ASP A 14 7.78 -10.17 -7.03
C ASP A 14 7.66 -8.70 -7.44
N PRO A 15 7.85 -8.38 -8.74
CA PRO A 15 7.44 -7.10 -9.30
C PRO A 15 5.91 -7.07 -9.39
N LEU A 16 5.28 -6.13 -8.71
CA LEU A 16 3.82 -5.97 -8.70
C LEU A 16 3.45 -4.54 -9.06
N ARG A 17 2.28 -4.36 -9.66
CA ARG A 17 1.76 -3.02 -9.95
C ARG A 17 1.21 -2.37 -8.69
N TRP A 18 1.62 -1.14 -8.47
CA TRP A 18 1.08 -0.30 -7.42
C TRP A 18 -0.26 0.31 -7.85
N GLY A 19 -1.27 0.20 -7.01
CA GLY A 19 -2.63 0.67 -7.26
C GLY A 19 -3.63 -0.49 -7.20
N LEU A 20 -4.47 -0.50 -6.16
CA LEU A 20 -5.49 -1.53 -5.98
C LEU A 20 -6.64 -1.32 -6.96
N ILE A 21 -7.07 -2.39 -7.62
CA ILE A 21 -8.32 -2.41 -8.37
C ILE A 21 -9.32 -3.20 -7.52
N PRO A 22 -10.38 -2.57 -7.00
CA PRO A 22 -11.43 -3.28 -6.28
C PRO A 22 -12.10 -4.34 -7.14
N HIS A 23 -12.57 -5.43 -6.54
CA HIS A 23 -13.18 -6.54 -7.28
C HIS A 23 -14.46 -6.17 -8.04
N TRP A 24 -15.16 -5.15 -7.58
CA TRP A 24 -16.38 -4.62 -8.20
C TRP A 24 -16.12 -3.62 -9.32
N CYS A 25 -14.85 -3.25 -9.57
CA CYS A 25 -14.49 -2.30 -10.63
C CYS A 25 -14.64 -2.97 -12.01
N GLN A 26 -15.57 -2.46 -12.81
CA GLN A 26 -15.85 -2.98 -14.15
C GLN A 26 -14.85 -2.50 -15.20
N ASP A 27 -14.31 -1.27 -15.03
CA ASP A 27 -13.29 -0.72 -15.91
C ASP A 27 -11.95 -0.51 -15.19
N PRO A 28 -11.03 -1.48 -15.28
CA PRO A 28 -9.71 -1.36 -14.67
C PRO A 28 -8.85 -0.25 -15.26
N LYS A 29 -9.17 0.25 -16.45
CA LYS A 29 -8.39 1.28 -17.15
C LYS A 29 -8.83 2.69 -16.80
N GLY A 30 -10.13 2.92 -16.60
CA GLY A 30 -10.73 4.24 -16.36
C GLY A 30 -10.96 4.59 -14.90
N GLY A 31 -10.94 3.62 -14.00
CA GLY A 31 -11.20 3.82 -12.58
C GLY A 31 -10.05 4.47 -11.81
N ARG A 32 -10.41 5.26 -10.78
CA ARG A 32 -9.44 5.78 -9.81
C ARG A 32 -8.82 4.59 -9.06
N LYS A 33 -7.50 4.42 -9.19
CA LYS A 33 -6.76 3.35 -8.53
C LYS A 33 -6.18 3.88 -7.22
N PRO A 34 -6.76 3.54 -6.06
CA PRO A 34 -6.18 3.94 -4.80
C PRO A 34 -4.83 3.25 -4.63
N ILE A 35 -3.80 4.05 -4.42
CA ILE A 35 -2.42 3.58 -4.27
C ILE A 35 -2.00 3.48 -2.82
N ASN A 36 -2.59 4.30 -1.95
CA ASN A 36 -2.29 4.36 -0.53
C ASN A 36 -3.56 4.15 0.29
N ALA A 37 -3.44 3.42 1.38
CA ALA A 37 -4.50 3.20 2.34
C ALA A 37 -4.00 3.58 3.74
N LYS A 38 -4.86 4.25 4.51
CA LYS A 38 -4.59 4.47 5.94
C LYS A 38 -4.96 3.21 6.71
N CYS A 39 -4.08 2.72 7.57
CA CYS A 39 -4.32 1.49 8.33
C CYS A 39 -5.56 1.60 9.23
N GLU A 40 -5.82 2.81 9.76
CA GLU A 40 -6.96 3.09 10.64
C GLU A 40 -8.32 2.90 9.94
N THR A 41 -8.38 3.09 8.62
CA THR A 41 -9.63 3.06 7.85
C THR A 41 -9.69 1.97 6.79
N ALA A 42 -8.58 1.31 6.48
CA ALA A 42 -8.50 0.29 5.43
C ALA A 42 -9.51 -0.85 5.62
N HIS A 43 -9.75 -1.27 6.87
CA HIS A 43 -10.68 -2.33 7.21
C HIS A 43 -12.15 -1.98 6.94
N ALA A 44 -12.49 -0.70 6.87
CA ALA A 44 -13.87 -0.20 6.73
C ALA A 44 -14.19 0.30 5.31
N LEU A 45 -13.20 0.88 4.63
CA LEU A 45 -13.42 1.49 3.32
C LEU A 45 -13.75 0.44 2.25
N PRO A 46 -14.83 0.62 1.46
CA PRO A 46 -15.28 -0.35 0.45
C PRO A 46 -14.19 -0.76 -0.55
N MET A 47 -13.29 0.16 -0.90
CA MET A 47 -12.21 -0.09 -1.86
C MET A 47 -11.10 -0.97 -1.31
N PHE A 48 -10.94 -1.06 0.01
CA PHE A 48 -9.84 -1.77 0.66
C PHE A 48 -10.28 -2.95 1.51
N ARG A 49 -11.46 -2.90 2.12
CA ARG A 49 -11.93 -3.84 3.15
C ARG A 49 -11.84 -5.31 2.72
N ASP A 50 -12.13 -5.61 1.47
CA ASP A 50 -12.13 -7.00 1.00
C ASP A 50 -10.70 -7.55 0.87
N ALA A 51 -9.77 -6.77 0.34
CA ALA A 51 -8.36 -7.13 0.29
C ALA A 51 -7.76 -7.23 1.70
N TYR A 52 -8.14 -6.32 2.58
CA TYR A 52 -7.73 -6.33 3.98
C TYR A 52 -8.24 -7.56 4.74
N ARG A 53 -9.51 -7.89 4.62
CA ARG A 53 -10.13 -9.06 5.29
C ARG A 53 -9.59 -10.39 4.80
N ARG A 54 -9.19 -10.48 3.55
CA ARG A 54 -8.65 -11.71 2.97
C ARG A 54 -7.17 -11.92 3.27
N TRP A 55 -6.53 -11.03 4.04
CA TRP A 55 -5.13 -11.14 4.46
C TRP A 55 -4.15 -11.29 3.30
N TRP A 56 -4.45 -10.72 2.16
CA TRP A 56 -3.52 -10.66 1.04
C TRP A 56 -2.44 -9.62 1.32
N LEU A 57 -1.57 -9.94 2.25
CA LEU A 57 -0.55 -9.06 2.76
C LEU A 57 0.76 -9.24 2.01
N CYS A 58 1.50 -8.14 1.87
CA CYS A 58 2.86 -8.12 1.37
C CYS A 58 3.70 -7.12 2.16
N ILE A 59 5.00 -7.21 2.00
CA ILE A 59 5.96 -6.23 2.49
C ILE A 59 6.60 -5.56 1.29
N VAL A 60 6.60 -4.23 1.29
CA VAL A 60 7.30 -3.41 0.30
C VAL A 60 8.59 -2.93 0.93
N PRO A 61 9.76 -3.46 0.53
CA PRO A 61 11.03 -2.95 1.01
C PRO A 61 11.30 -1.57 0.40
N VAL A 62 11.67 -0.62 1.22
CA VAL A 62 11.98 0.76 0.82
C VAL A 62 13.17 1.30 1.62
N ASP A 63 13.90 2.24 1.05
CA ASP A 63 14.96 2.98 1.75
C ASP A 63 14.38 4.18 2.50
N GLY A 64 13.25 4.69 2.03
CA GLY A 64 12.52 5.80 2.59
C GLY A 64 11.32 6.18 1.74
N PHE A 65 10.54 7.12 2.22
CA PHE A 65 9.42 7.68 1.49
C PHE A 65 9.24 9.17 1.83
N PHE A 66 8.44 9.87 1.03
CA PHE A 66 8.12 11.26 1.27
C PHE A 66 6.71 11.40 1.85
N GLU A 67 6.60 12.21 2.90
CA GLU A 67 5.33 12.60 3.51
C GLU A 67 5.23 14.13 3.49
N SER A 68 4.04 14.66 3.25
CA SER A 68 3.82 16.10 3.17
C SER A 68 2.97 16.60 4.34
N LYS A 69 3.49 17.57 5.07
CA LYS A 69 2.80 18.23 6.17
C LYS A 69 2.29 19.61 5.75
N ALA A 70 1.05 19.92 6.09
CA ALA A 70 0.49 21.26 5.84
C ALA A 70 1.24 22.31 6.65
N ILE A 71 1.54 23.45 6.02
CA ILE A 71 2.14 24.60 6.68
C ILE A 71 1.01 25.49 7.18
N ARG A 72 1.00 25.76 8.50
CA ARG A 72 -0.02 26.61 9.11
C ARG A 72 -0.05 27.99 8.45
N GLY A 73 -1.24 28.42 7.98
CA GLY A 73 -1.42 29.71 7.35
C GLY A 73 -0.99 29.81 5.89
N GLN A 74 -0.65 28.70 5.23
CA GLN A 74 -0.27 28.66 3.82
C GLN A 74 -1.02 27.57 3.06
N ASN A 75 -1.26 27.77 1.75
CA ASN A 75 -1.80 26.74 0.87
C ASN A 75 -0.72 25.75 0.38
N ALA A 76 0.49 25.83 0.91
CA ALA A 76 1.61 24.97 0.59
C ALA A 76 1.77 23.83 1.60
N LYS A 77 2.39 22.74 1.15
CA LYS A 77 2.79 21.62 2.01
C LYS A 77 4.31 21.49 2.00
N GLN A 78 4.87 21.19 3.16
CA GLN A 78 6.28 20.89 3.30
C GLN A 78 6.49 19.39 3.14
N PRO A 79 7.27 18.92 2.13
CA PRO A 79 7.65 17.53 2.02
C PRO A 79 8.75 17.20 3.03
N TYR A 80 8.65 16.02 3.63
CA TYR A 80 9.65 15.41 4.51
C TYR A 80 10.06 14.07 3.94
N ALA A 81 11.35 13.80 3.92
CA ALA A 81 11.89 12.48 3.65
C ALA A 81 11.93 11.70 4.97
N ILE A 82 11.33 10.52 4.97
CA ILE A 82 11.26 9.62 6.12
C ILE A 82 12.11 8.39 5.78
N ALA A 83 13.11 8.12 6.60
CA ALA A 83 14.01 6.99 6.46
C ALA A 83 14.47 6.51 7.83
N MET A 84 15.04 5.31 7.89
CA MET A 84 15.67 4.83 9.12
C MET A 84 16.92 5.64 9.44
N LYS A 85 17.17 5.87 10.72
CA LYS A 85 18.33 6.65 11.21
C LYS A 85 19.67 6.06 10.76
N ASP A 86 19.73 4.75 10.62
CA ASP A 86 20.92 4.01 10.19
C ASP A 86 20.98 3.79 8.66
N SER A 87 20.09 4.45 7.91
CA SER A 87 19.96 4.36 6.45
C SER A 87 19.69 2.95 5.92
N LYS A 88 19.24 2.03 6.76
CA LYS A 88 18.87 0.69 6.32
C LYS A 88 17.48 0.65 5.72
N PRO A 89 17.24 -0.24 4.74
CA PRO A 89 15.90 -0.49 4.25
C PRO A 89 14.97 -0.99 5.34
N PHE A 90 13.68 -0.67 5.21
CA PHE A 90 12.63 -1.19 6.07
C PHE A 90 11.43 -1.64 5.25
N GLY A 91 10.51 -2.36 5.88
CA GLY A 91 9.32 -2.88 5.21
C GLY A 91 8.09 -2.02 5.48
N ILE A 92 7.37 -1.64 4.43
CA ILE A 92 6.04 -1.06 4.53
C ILE A 92 5.02 -2.15 4.26
N GLY A 93 4.01 -2.29 5.13
CA GLY A 93 2.91 -3.21 4.92
C GLY A 93 2.08 -2.82 3.70
N GLY A 94 1.72 -3.80 2.90
CA GLY A 94 0.81 -3.62 1.79
C GLY A 94 -0.23 -4.74 1.73
N PHE A 95 -1.32 -4.51 1.03
CA PHE A 95 -2.31 -5.51 0.75
C PHE A 95 -2.84 -5.35 -0.67
N GLY A 96 -3.36 -6.44 -1.22
CA GLY A 96 -3.77 -6.44 -2.59
C GLY A 96 -4.70 -7.56 -2.95
N ARG A 97 -4.80 -7.83 -4.23
CA ARG A 97 -5.60 -8.90 -4.78
C ARG A 97 -4.75 -9.81 -5.67
N THR A 98 -4.86 -11.12 -5.45
CA THR A 98 -4.34 -12.12 -6.36
C THR A 98 -5.40 -12.44 -7.42
N GLY A 99 -5.00 -12.58 -8.68
CA GLY A 99 -5.89 -12.86 -9.81
C GLY A 99 -5.24 -12.42 -11.12
N ARG A 100 -6.02 -12.33 -12.20
CA ARG A 100 -5.53 -11.93 -13.53
C ARG A 100 -4.84 -10.56 -13.56
N SER A 101 -5.16 -9.70 -12.61
CA SER A 101 -4.50 -8.40 -12.44
C SER A 101 -3.82 -8.35 -11.07
N ARG A 102 -2.50 -8.33 -11.07
CA ARG A 102 -1.65 -8.24 -9.87
C ARG A 102 -1.55 -6.79 -9.40
N HIS A 103 -2.62 -6.23 -8.85
CA HIS A 103 -2.69 -4.86 -8.36
C HIS A 103 -2.69 -4.81 -6.83
N TRP A 104 -1.87 -3.93 -6.26
CA TRP A 104 -1.64 -3.82 -4.83
C TRP A 104 -1.73 -2.38 -4.35
N ALA A 105 -2.27 -2.18 -3.17
CA ALA A 105 -2.20 -0.91 -2.45
C ALA A 105 -1.23 -1.04 -1.28
N ILE A 106 -0.53 0.03 -0.99
CA ILE A 106 0.36 0.11 0.18
C ILE A 106 -0.44 0.72 1.32
N GLY A 107 -0.47 0.00 2.45
CA GLY A 107 -1.02 0.52 3.69
C GLY A 107 0.06 1.25 4.48
N PHE A 108 -0.16 2.53 4.79
CA PHE A 108 0.68 3.25 5.73
C PHE A 108 0.07 3.17 7.12
N ALA A 109 0.80 2.64 8.10
CA ALA A 109 0.51 2.87 9.49
C ALA A 109 0.90 4.31 9.81
N HIS A 110 -0.08 5.18 10.04
CA HIS A 110 0.18 6.46 10.66
C HIS A 110 0.23 6.19 12.17
N SER A 111 1.43 6.14 12.72
CA SER A 111 1.57 6.39 14.16
C SER A 111 1.45 7.89 14.38
N PRO A 112 0.68 8.32 15.37
CA PRO A 112 0.55 9.72 15.72
C PRO A 112 1.86 10.34 16.17
#